data_9f4fd203525a5cecd64bcf3efd1c0206
#
_entry.id   9f4fd203525a5cecd64bcf3efd1c0206
#
_cell.length_a   1.000
_cell.length_b   1.000
_cell.length_c   1.000
_cell.angle_alpha   90.00
_cell.angle_beta   90.00
_cell.angle_gamma   90.00
#
_symmetry.space_group_name_H-M   'P 1'
#
loop_
_entity.id
_entity.type
_entity.pdbx_description
1 polymer ?
#
loop_
_entity_poly.entity_id
_entity_poly.type
_entity_poly.pdbx_seq_one_letter_code
_entity_poly.pdbx_strand_id
1 'polypeptide(L)'
;MLKNLVKNLKPSSTLVINETSKQMEDQGKKIFKFGFEQSPFTVPQDIVEELKNNAYQNKYLPMQGLFQLREAVAKYTSKKKNYEYNSDNVIIGPGSKELMFLLQIIFDGEIILPAPSWVSYAPQAILGRNKIQILQTKRENNWFPTASEIEEIILKDRKKNYLLFLNSPNNPSGQICDNLEEIASIAKKYNLIIL
;
A
#
# COMPACT_ATOMS: atom_id res chain seq x y z
N MET A 1 27.16 -0.42 12.67
CA MET A 1 27.09 -1.52 11.68
C MET A 1 25.63 -1.71 11.23
N LEU A 2 25.37 -1.86 9.93
CA LEU A 2 24.03 -2.13 9.40
C LEU A 2 23.74 -3.64 9.39
N LYS A 3 22.47 -4.01 9.60
CA LYS A 3 22.01 -5.41 9.44
C LYS A 3 22.22 -5.88 7.99
N ASN A 4 22.58 -7.16 7.80
CA ASN A 4 22.85 -7.71 6.47
C ASN A 4 21.66 -7.58 5.52
N LEU A 5 20.43 -7.73 6.01
CA LEU A 5 19.22 -7.56 5.22
C LEU A 5 19.09 -6.14 4.61
N VAL A 6 19.62 -5.10 5.30
CA VAL A 6 19.58 -3.72 4.82
C VAL A 6 20.65 -3.47 3.74
N LYS A 7 21.81 -4.12 3.84
CA LYS A 7 22.90 -3.97 2.87
C LYS A 7 22.52 -4.43 1.47
N ASN A 8 21.59 -5.37 1.37
CA ASN A 8 21.15 -5.96 0.09
C ASN A 8 19.92 -5.25 -0.51
N LEU A 9 19.35 -4.26 0.19
CA LEU A 9 18.25 -3.47 -0.35
C LEU A 9 18.78 -2.51 -1.43
N LYS A 10 18.14 -2.55 -2.59
CA LYS A 10 18.42 -1.60 -3.67
C LYS A 10 17.75 -0.26 -3.38
N PRO A 11 18.33 0.87 -3.85
CA PRO A 11 17.63 2.15 -3.84
C PRO A 11 16.27 2.06 -4.54
N SER A 12 15.31 2.88 -4.12
CA SER A 12 14.00 2.96 -4.78
C SER A 12 14.18 3.39 -6.23
N SER A 13 13.67 2.60 -7.17
CA SER A 13 13.75 2.90 -8.61
C SER A 13 13.10 4.25 -8.96
N THR A 14 12.02 4.62 -8.28
CA THR A 14 11.36 5.92 -8.47
C THR A 14 12.24 7.10 -8.07
N LEU A 15 13.00 6.97 -6.96
CA LEU A 15 13.96 7.99 -6.54
C LEU A 15 15.12 8.11 -7.54
N VAL A 16 15.69 6.99 -7.96
CA VAL A 16 16.77 6.95 -8.95
C VAL A 16 16.34 7.59 -10.27
N ILE A 17 15.15 7.27 -10.77
CA ILE A 17 14.60 7.87 -11.99
C ILE A 17 14.44 9.38 -11.84
N ASN A 18 13.95 9.85 -10.69
CA ASN A 18 13.77 11.28 -10.44
C ASN A 18 15.10 12.04 -10.39
N GLU A 19 16.09 11.49 -9.67
CA GLU A 19 17.43 12.06 -9.59
C GLU A 19 18.10 12.11 -10.98
N THR A 20 18.00 11.01 -11.74
CA THR A 20 18.51 10.95 -13.12
C THR A 20 17.82 11.97 -14.03
N SER A 21 16.50 12.09 -13.92
CA SER A 21 15.71 13.08 -14.67
C SER A 21 16.18 14.50 -14.39
N LYS A 22 16.42 14.83 -13.12
CA LYS A 22 16.94 16.15 -12.71
C LYS A 22 18.33 16.41 -13.29
N GLN A 23 19.25 15.44 -13.20
CA GLN A 23 20.58 15.57 -13.78
C GLN A 23 20.54 15.80 -15.30
N MET A 24 19.61 15.15 -16.01
CA MET A 24 19.45 15.34 -17.45
C MET A 24 18.87 16.74 -17.78
N GLU A 25 17.94 17.25 -16.96
CA GLU A 25 17.45 18.64 -17.11
C GLU A 25 18.55 19.67 -16.89
N ASP A 26 19.39 19.46 -15.87
CA ASP A 26 20.53 20.33 -15.57
C ASP A 26 21.56 20.35 -16.73
N GLN A 27 21.58 19.28 -17.55
CA GLN A 27 22.36 19.20 -18.80
C GLN A 27 21.65 19.83 -20.02
N GLY A 28 20.50 20.50 -19.82
CA GLY A 28 19.73 21.14 -20.88
C GLY A 28 18.84 20.19 -21.70
N LYS A 29 18.64 18.93 -21.28
CA LYS A 29 17.77 18.00 -21.99
C LYS A 29 16.31 18.24 -21.61
N LYS A 30 15.42 18.18 -22.59
CA LYS A 30 13.97 18.24 -22.35
C LYS A 30 13.50 16.88 -21.82
N ILE A 31 13.02 16.85 -20.59
CA ILE A 31 12.55 15.63 -19.92
C ILE A 31 11.05 15.71 -19.61
N PHE A 32 10.32 14.65 -19.91
CA PHE A 32 8.93 14.45 -19.48
C PHE A 32 8.91 13.52 -18.27
N LYS A 33 8.59 14.06 -17.10
CA LYS A 33 8.67 13.33 -15.82
C LYS A 33 7.39 12.55 -15.55
N PHE A 34 7.49 11.22 -15.59
CA PHE A 34 6.43 10.30 -15.19
C PHE A 34 6.85 9.40 -14.01
N GLY A 35 7.94 9.77 -13.30
CA GLY A 35 8.51 8.96 -12.23
C GLY A 35 7.82 9.09 -10.88
N PHE A 36 7.22 10.25 -10.59
CA PHE A 36 6.43 10.48 -9.39
C PHE A 36 4.96 10.67 -9.75
N GLU A 37 4.09 9.98 -9.06
CA GLU A 37 2.63 10.14 -9.13
C GLU A 37 2.19 11.35 -8.27
N GLN A 38 2.86 12.49 -8.44
CA GLN A 38 2.53 13.70 -7.70
C GLN A 38 1.41 14.46 -8.40
N SER A 39 0.37 14.81 -7.62
CA SER A 39 -0.71 15.65 -8.14
C SER A 39 -0.15 16.98 -8.71
N PRO A 40 -0.53 17.37 -9.93
CA PRO A 40 -0.15 18.67 -10.49
C PRO A 40 -0.97 19.83 -9.89
N PHE A 41 -2.02 19.53 -9.14
CA PHE A 41 -2.90 20.54 -8.54
C PHE A 41 -2.34 21.01 -7.20
N THR A 42 -2.53 22.28 -6.91
CA THR A 42 -2.22 22.84 -5.59
C THR A 42 -3.16 22.30 -4.53
N VAL A 43 -2.73 22.36 -3.26
CA VAL A 43 -3.62 22.02 -2.13
C VAL A 43 -4.79 22.99 -2.13
N PRO A 44 -6.05 22.53 -1.97
CA PRO A 44 -7.21 23.41 -1.86
C PRO A 44 -7.03 24.45 -0.75
N GLN A 45 -7.48 25.68 -1.01
CA GLN A 45 -7.21 26.83 -0.14
C GLN A 45 -7.84 26.66 1.27
N ASP A 46 -9.02 26.08 1.36
CA ASP A 46 -9.68 25.76 2.63
C ASP A 46 -8.84 24.84 3.52
N ILE A 47 -8.16 23.85 2.95
CA ILE A 47 -7.24 22.97 3.69
C ILE A 47 -6.00 23.74 4.15
N VAL A 48 -5.47 24.63 3.32
CA VAL A 48 -4.32 25.49 3.68
C VAL A 48 -4.69 26.40 4.85
N GLU A 49 -5.86 27.03 4.81
CA GLU A 49 -6.31 27.91 5.90
C GLU A 49 -6.58 27.12 7.20
N GLU A 50 -7.17 25.93 7.09
CA GLU A 50 -7.41 25.07 8.27
C GLU A 50 -6.09 24.65 8.93
N LEU A 51 -5.05 24.32 8.14
CA LEU A 51 -3.72 24.03 8.68
C LEU A 51 -3.13 25.24 9.40
N LYS A 52 -3.22 26.45 8.83
CA LYS A 52 -2.74 27.70 9.46
C LYS A 52 -3.46 27.96 10.78
N ASN A 53 -4.79 27.81 10.78
CA ASN A 53 -5.63 28.06 11.96
C ASN A 53 -5.38 27.07 13.10
N ASN A 54 -4.82 25.90 12.80
CA ASN A 54 -4.56 24.85 13.80
C ASN A 54 -3.06 24.58 14.03
N ALA A 55 -2.16 25.30 13.38
CA ALA A 55 -0.71 25.10 13.48
C ALA A 55 -0.14 25.29 14.92
N TYR A 56 -0.88 25.99 15.80
CA TYR A 56 -0.50 26.19 17.21
C TYR A 56 -0.78 24.97 18.10
N GLN A 57 -1.53 24.00 17.63
CA GLN A 57 -1.88 22.81 18.42
C GLN A 57 -0.65 21.92 18.61
N ASN A 58 -0.27 21.68 19.87
CA ASN A 58 0.95 20.94 20.22
C ASN A 58 0.69 19.73 21.14
N LYS A 59 -0.57 19.36 21.36
CA LYS A 59 -0.92 18.24 22.24
C LYS A 59 -0.68 16.90 21.55
N TYR A 60 -0.21 15.93 22.33
CA TYR A 60 -0.18 14.54 21.85
C TYR A 60 -1.59 14.03 21.55
N LEU A 61 -1.71 13.31 20.45
CA LEU A 61 -2.96 12.66 20.07
C LEU A 61 -3.00 11.21 20.59
N PRO A 62 -4.20 10.60 20.69
CA PRO A 62 -4.32 9.16 20.92
C PRO A 62 -3.55 8.37 19.85
N MET A 63 -3.04 7.18 20.20
CA MET A 63 -2.26 6.33 19.29
C MET A 63 -3.00 6.00 17.98
N GLN A 64 -4.32 5.85 18.03
CA GLN A 64 -5.15 5.61 16.85
C GLN A 64 -5.39 6.86 16.00
N GLY A 65 -4.99 8.04 16.47
CA GLY A 65 -5.25 9.32 15.84
C GLY A 65 -6.46 10.07 16.39
N LEU A 66 -6.67 11.29 15.92
CA LEU A 66 -7.73 12.18 16.37
C LEU A 66 -9.11 11.54 16.17
N PHE A 67 -9.91 11.45 17.24
CA PHE A 67 -11.22 10.79 17.22
C PHE A 67 -12.14 11.35 16.14
N GLN A 68 -12.26 12.69 16.05
CA GLN A 68 -13.11 13.36 15.05
C GLN A 68 -12.71 13.03 13.62
N LEU A 69 -11.41 12.89 13.35
CA LEU A 69 -10.92 12.49 12.05
C LEU A 69 -11.26 11.03 11.74
N ARG A 70 -11.07 10.12 12.72
CA ARG A 70 -11.44 8.71 12.58
C ARG A 70 -12.93 8.54 12.31
N GLU A 71 -13.78 9.29 13.04
CA GLU A 71 -15.22 9.29 12.84
C GLU A 71 -15.61 9.81 11.43
N ALA A 72 -14.99 10.89 10.98
CA ALA A 72 -15.23 11.44 9.65
C ALA A 72 -14.82 10.46 8.55
N VAL A 73 -13.66 9.79 8.68
CA VAL A 73 -13.20 8.75 7.74
C VAL A 73 -14.16 7.57 7.74
N ALA A 74 -14.59 7.09 8.90
CA ALA A 74 -15.55 5.99 9.02
C ALA A 74 -16.87 6.32 8.31
N LYS A 75 -17.45 7.50 8.58
CA LYS A 75 -18.67 8.00 7.92
C LYS A 75 -18.51 8.07 6.39
N TYR A 76 -17.41 8.65 5.92
CA TYR A 76 -17.14 8.78 4.49
C TYR A 76 -17.04 7.40 3.82
N THR A 77 -16.29 6.48 4.45
CA THR A 77 -16.07 5.13 3.91
C THR A 77 -17.36 4.31 3.93
N SER A 78 -18.17 4.40 5.00
CA SER A 78 -19.47 3.73 5.10
C SER A 78 -20.39 4.14 3.96
N LYS A 79 -20.52 5.44 3.71
CA LYS A 79 -21.35 5.98 2.61
C LYS A 79 -20.86 5.49 1.25
N LYS A 80 -19.53 5.45 1.04
CA LYS A 80 -18.92 5.08 -0.25
C LYS A 80 -19.02 3.59 -0.55
N LYS A 81 -18.91 2.76 0.50
CA LYS A 81 -18.83 1.30 0.37
C LYS A 81 -20.14 0.56 0.67
N ASN A 82 -21.18 1.28 1.08
CA ASN A 82 -22.46 0.70 1.52
C ASN A 82 -22.27 -0.39 2.60
N TYR A 83 -21.36 -0.12 3.54
CA TYR A 83 -21.04 -0.98 4.66
C TYR A 83 -20.78 -0.11 5.90
N GLU A 84 -21.22 -0.55 7.07
CA GLU A 84 -21.12 0.25 8.30
C GLU A 84 -19.72 0.10 8.93
N TYR A 85 -19.01 1.23 8.98
CA TYR A 85 -17.76 1.39 9.72
C TYR A 85 -17.95 2.39 10.85
N ASN A 86 -17.21 2.22 11.94
CA ASN A 86 -17.13 3.17 13.05
C ASN A 86 -15.67 3.61 13.28
N SER A 87 -15.47 4.53 14.23
CA SER A 87 -14.14 5.08 14.55
C SER A 87 -13.12 4.02 14.96
N ASP A 88 -13.54 2.87 15.50
CA ASP A 88 -12.63 1.80 15.95
C ASP A 88 -12.09 0.98 14.78
N ASN A 89 -12.70 1.10 13.61
CA ASN A 89 -12.19 0.51 12.37
C ASN A 89 -11.16 1.40 11.65
N VAL A 90 -10.77 2.54 12.25
CA VAL A 90 -9.90 3.52 11.63
C VAL A 90 -8.67 3.80 12.48
N ILE A 91 -7.51 3.72 11.87
CA ILE A 91 -6.22 4.17 12.42
C ILE A 91 -5.66 5.25 11.50
N ILE A 92 -5.22 6.37 12.09
CA ILE A 92 -4.57 7.46 11.36
C ILE A 92 -3.07 7.37 11.57
N GLY A 93 -2.32 7.49 10.49
CA GLY A 93 -0.86 7.52 10.50
C GLY A 93 -0.31 8.46 9.41
N PRO A 94 1.00 8.69 9.35
CA PRO A 94 1.64 9.56 8.38
C PRO A 94 1.70 8.91 6.99
N GLY A 95 0.54 8.52 6.48
CA GLY A 95 0.33 7.87 5.19
C GLY A 95 0.25 6.34 5.27
N SER A 96 -0.42 5.75 4.26
CA SER A 96 -0.64 4.30 4.15
C SER A 96 0.66 3.49 4.11
N LYS A 97 1.74 4.06 3.58
CA LYS A 97 3.05 3.40 3.50
C LYS A 97 3.57 2.96 4.87
N GLU A 98 3.46 3.81 5.88
CA GLU A 98 3.88 3.47 7.25
C GLU A 98 2.94 2.45 7.87
N LEU A 99 1.63 2.65 7.74
CA LEU A 99 0.64 1.73 8.29
C LEU A 99 0.78 0.31 7.70
N MET A 100 1.01 0.20 6.39
CA MET A 100 1.30 -1.09 5.76
C MET A 100 2.60 -1.72 6.28
N PHE A 101 3.63 -0.91 6.55
CA PHE A 101 4.88 -1.42 7.12
C PHE A 101 4.69 -1.92 8.55
N LEU A 102 3.98 -1.18 9.39
CA LEU A 102 3.65 -1.61 10.75
C LEU A 102 2.86 -2.93 10.76
N LEU A 103 1.89 -3.06 9.86
CA LEU A 103 1.15 -4.32 9.71
C LEU A 103 2.07 -5.47 9.35
N GLN A 104 3.00 -5.28 8.42
CA GLN A 104 3.95 -6.31 8.02
C GLN A 104 4.91 -6.70 9.17
N ILE A 105 5.30 -5.75 10.03
CA ILE A 105 6.15 -6.03 11.21
C ILE A 105 5.45 -6.94 12.21
N ILE A 106 4.15 -6.74 12.44
CA ILE A 106 3.38 -7.49 13.44
C ILE A 106 2.75 -8.77 12.89
N PHE A 107 2.72 -8.93 11.56
CA PHE A 107 2.10 -10.09 10.93
C PHE A 107 3.01 -11.32 11.00
N ASP A 108 2.50 -12.39 11.58
CA ASP A 108 3.19 -13.69 11.64
C ASP A 108 2.69 -14.61 10.52
N GLY A 109 3.40 -14.61 9.38
CA GLY A 109 3.03 -15.39 8.21
C GLY A 109 3.82 -15.04 6.96
N GLU A 110 3.34 -15.54 5.82
CA GLU A 110 3.92 -15.26 4.51
C GLU A 110 3.10 -14.20 3.76
N ILE A 111 3.79 -13.35 3.00
CA ILE A 111 3.17 -12.28 2.22
C ILE A 111 3.10 -12.69 0.77
N ILE A 112 1.90 -12.69 0.19
CA ILE A 112 1.66 -12.92 -1.23
C ILE A 112 1.66 -11.56 -1.94
N LEU A 113 2.60 -11.37 -2.86
CA LEU A 113 2.74 -10.16 -3.67
C LEU A 113 2.48 -10.48 -5.13
N PRO A 114 1.33 -10.07 -5.70
CA PRO A 114 1.14 -10.07 -7.15
C PRO A 114 2.17 -9.17 -7.84
N ALA A 115 2.74 -9.60 -8.93
CA ALA A 115 3.70 -8.84 -9.73
C ALA A 115 3.14 -8.59 -11.13
N PRO A 116 3.14 -7.32 -11.63
CA PRO A 116 3.80 -6.15 -11.04
C PRO A 116 3.05 -5.53 -9.87
N SER A 117 3.80 -4.96 -8.92
CA SER A 117 3.25 -4.26 -7.76
C SER A 117 4.13 -3.07 -7.35
N TRP A 118 3.60 -2.24 -6.47
CA TRP A 118 4.34 -1.08 -5.98
C TRP A 118 5.68 -1.47 -5.34
N VAL A 119 6.71 -0.75 -5.73
CA VAL A 119 8.12 -1.05 -5.38
C VAL A 119 8.42 -1.09 -3.87
N SER A 120 7.54 -0.54 -3.02
CA SER A 120 7.77 -0.52 -1.58
C SER A 120 7.32 -1.78 -0.85
N TYR A 121 6.43 -2.60 -1.41
CA TYR A 121 5.88 -3.75 -0.69
C TYR A 121 6.94 -4.79 -0.34
N ALA A 122 7.72 -5.24 -1.31
CA ALA A 122 8.75 -6.26 -1.08
C ALA A 122 9.86 -5.79 -0.11
N PRO A 123 10.45 -4.57 -0.24
CA PRO A 123 11.41 -4.08 0.74
C PRO A 123 10.86 -4.00 2.16
N GLN A 124 9.61 -3.59 2.33
CA GLN A 124 8.95 -3.55 3.64
C GLN A 124 8.80 -4.96 4.25
N ALA A 125 8.35 -5.93 3.44
CA ALA A 125 8.23 -7.32 3.86
C ALA A 125 9.60 -7.91 4.27
N ILE A 126 10.66 -7.62 3.52
CA ILE A 126 12.04 -8.03 3.86
C ILE A 126 12.47 -7.43 5.20
N LEU A 127 12.21 -6.15 5.43
CA LEU A 127 12.53 -5.48 6.69
C LEU A 127 11.70 -6.03 7.86
N GLY A 128 10.43 -6.37 7.62
CA GLY A 128 9.56 -7.08 8.56
C GLY A 128 9.95 -8.54 8.79
N ARG A 129 10.91 -9.07 8.02
CA ARG A 129 11.36 -10.48 8.03
C ARG A 129 10.28 -11.47 7.61
N ASN A 130 9.28 -11.02 6.88
CA ASN A 130 8.26 -11.90 6.32
C ASN A 130 8.84 -12.61 5.09
N LYS A 131 8.47 -13.88 4.92
CA LYS A 131 8.72 -14.58 3.68
C LYS A 131 7.76 -14.09 2.61
N ILE A 132 8.26 -13.87 1.40
CA ILE A 132 7.49 -13.35 0.28
C ILE A 132 7.26 -14.47 -0.74
N GLN A 133 6.01 -14.63 -1.14
CA GLN A 133 5.58 -15.44 -2.29
C GLN A 133 5.24 -14.46 -3.43
N ILE A 134 6.13 -14.35 -4.42
CA ILE A 134 5.83 -13.55 -5.62
C ILE A 134 4.89 -14.36 -6.51
N LEU A 135 3.72 -13.80 -6.80
CA LEU A 135 2.76 -14.38 -7.72
C LEU A 135 2.83 -13.61 -9.05
N GLN A 136 3.35 -14.28 -10.09
CA GLN A 136 3.44 -13.66 -11.41
C GLN A 136 2.04 -13.60 -12.04
N THR A 137 1.55 -12.38 -12.25
CA THR A 137 0.26 -12.16 -12.89
C THR A 137 0.39 -11.97 -14.39
N LYS A 138 -0.72 -12.03 -15.12
CA LYS A 138 -0.75 -11.97 -16.58
C LYS A 138 -1.60 -10.81 -17.07
N ARG A 139 -1.27 -10.30 -18.25
CA ARG A 139 -2.02 -9.22 -18.90
C ARG A 139 -3.49 -9.61 -19.16
N GLU A 140 -3.72 -10.89 -19.49
CA GLU A 140 -5.04 -11.45 -19.76
C GLU A 140 -5.98 -11.37 -18.53
N ASN A 141 -5.40 -11.33 -17.33
CA ASN A 141 -6.11 -11.16 -16.04
C ASN A 141 -5.95 -9.74 -15.49
N ASN A 142 -5.80 -8.73 -16.34
CA ASN A 142 -5.61 -7.33 -15.94
C ASN A 142 -4.49 -7.12 -14.90
N TRP A 143 -3.46 -7.97 -14.91
CA TRP A 143 -2.37 -7.97 -13.91
C TRP A 143 -2.85 -8.21 -12.47
N PHE A 144 -3.94 -8.99 -12.32
CA PHE A 144 -4.40 -9.49 -11.03
C PHE A 144 -4.26 -11.01 -10.94
N PRO A 145 -4.10 -11.54 -9.71
CA PRO A 145 -4.07 -12.98 -9.52
C PRO A 145 -5.48 -13.57 -9.69
N THR A 146 -5.55 -14.79 -10.16
CA THR A 146 -6.79 -15.58 -10.10
C THR A 146 -6.96 -16.20 -8.72
N ALA A 147 -8.20 -16.52 -8.37
CA ALA A 147 -8.51 -17.23 -7.12
C ALA A 147 -7.77 -18.57 -7.02
N SER A 148 -7.66 -19.31 -8.14
CA SER A 148 -6.93 -20.58 -8.18
C SER A 148 -5.42 -20.42 -7.93
N GLU A 149 -4.78 -19.41 -8.49
CA GLU A 149 -3.35 -19.15 -8.27
C GLU A 149 -3.06 -18.80 -6.80
N ILE A 150 -3.96 -18.06 -6.13
CA ILE A 150 -3.86 -17.77 -4.70
C ILE A 150 -4.04 -19.07 -3.90
N GLU A 151 -5.05 -19.87 -4.24
CA GLU A 151 -5.35 -21.13 -3.58
C GLU A 151 -4.18 -22.11 -3.67
N GLU A 152 -3.54 -22.22 -4.83
CA GLU A 152 -2.34 -23.06 -5.03
C GLU A 152 -1.18 -22.68 -4.09
N ILE A 153 -0.97 -21.39 -3.81
CA ILE A 153 0.04 -20.96 -2.84
C ILE A 153 -0.33 -21.41 -1.43
N ILE A 154 -1.58 -21.21 -1.02
CA ILE A 154 -2.05 -21.56 0.32
C ILE A 154 -2.00 -23.07 0.54
N LEU A 155 -2.34 -23.86 -0.48
CA LEU A 155 -2.37 -25.32 -0.40
C LEU A 155 -0.99 -25.95 -0.23
N LYS A 156 0.10 -25.25 -0.54
CA LYS A 156 1.47 -25.72 -0.29
C LYS A 156 1.78 -25.87 1.20
N ASP A 157 1.20 -25.00 2.03
CA ASP A 157 1.33 -25.07 3.48
C ASP A 157 0.14 -24.41 4.19
N ARG A 158 -0.92 -25.17 4.42
CA ARG A 158 -2.15 -24.71 5.09
C ARG A 158 -1.98 -24.32 6.57
N LYS A 159 -0.83 -24.60 7.17
CA LYS A 159 -0.58 -24.27 8.57
C LYS A 159 -0.08 -22.85 8.76
N LYS A 160 0.28 -22.18 7.68
CA LYS A 160 0.76 -20.80 7.70
C LYS A 160 -0.39 -19.81 7.56
N ASN A 161 -0.18 -18.63 8.13
CA ASN A 161 -0.99 -17.46 7.84
C ASN A 161 -0.49 -16.80 6.56
N TYR A 162 -1.39 -16.20 5.79
CA TYR A 162 -1.06 -15.48 4.56
C TYR A 162 -1.70 -14.11 4.56
N LEU A 163 -0.93 -13.11 4.05
CA LEU A 163 -1.38 -11.76 3.78
C LEU A 163 -1.22 -11.51 2.27
N LEU A 164 -2.31 -11.24 1.57
CA LEU A 164 -2.31 -10.86 0.17
C LEU A 164 -2.34 -9.33 0.03
N PHE A 165 -1.38 -8.76 -0.69
CA PHE A 165 -1.48 -7.37 -1.15
C PHE A 165 -2.34 -7.31 -2.41
N LEU A 166 -3.41 -6.52 -2.37
CA LEU A 166 -4.34 -6.36 -3.49
C LEU A 166 -4.67 -4.88 -3.69
N ASN A 167 -3.96 -4.24 -4.61
CA ASN A 167 -4.13 -2.82 -4.91
C ASN A 167 -4.99 -2.61 -6.17
N SER A 168 -6.17 -2.00 -6.04
CA SER A 168 -7.07 -1.71 -7.16
C SER A 168 -7.63 -0.28 -7.07
N PRO A 169 -7.41 0.60 -8.07
CA PRO A 169 -6.56 0.39 -9.26
C PRO A 169 -5.12 0.06 -8.90
N ASN A 170 -4.50 -0.87 -9.66
CA ASN A 170 -3.16 -1.35 -9.34
C ASN A 170 -2.06 -0.34 -9.69
N ASN A 171 -1.12 -0.16 -8.80
CA ASN A 171 0.15 0.49 -9.09
C ASN A 171 1.23 -0.60 -9.35
N PRO A 172 1.81 -0.70 -10.60
CA PRO A 172 1.87 0.36 -11.62
C PRO A 172 0.93 0.19 -12.82
N SER A 173 0.14 -0.88 -12.95
CA SER A 173 -0.58 -1.19 -14.19
C SER A 173 -1.77 -0.28 -14.49
N GLY A 174 -2.33 0.40 -13.48
CA GLY A 174 -3.53 1.22 -13.58
C GLY A 174 -4.82 0.40 -13.75
N GLN A 175 -4.73 -0.92 -13.80
CA GLN A 175 -5.87 -1.80 -14.02
C GLN A 175 -6.73 -1.95 -12.77
N ILE A 176 -8.00 -2.25 -12.98
CA ILE A 176 -8.99 -2.52 -11.91
C ILE A 176 -9.17 -4.04 -11.80
N CYS A 177 -9.26 -4.54 -10.57
CA CYS A 177 -9.54 -5.93 -10.29
C CYS A 177 -11.02 -6.23 -10.57
N ASP A 178 -11.28 -7.16 -11.45
CA ASP A 178 -12.63 -7.59 -11.87
C ASP A 178 -13.09 -8.90 -11.21
N ASN A 179 -12.20 -9.64 -10.56
CA ASN A 179 -12.45 -10.92 -9.91
C ASN A 179 -12.41 -10.86 -8.37
N LEU A 180 -12.78 -9.70 -7.78
CA LEU A 180 -12.75 -9.47 -6.33
C LEU A 180 -13.60 -10.46 -5.54
N GLU A 181 -14.78 -10.85 -6.05
CA GLU A 181 -15.69 -11.78 -5.37
C GLU A 181 -15.10 -13.17 -5.26
N GLU A 182 -14.42 -13.64 -6.30
CA GLU A 182 -13.72 -14.93 -6.30
C GLU A 182 -12.55 -14.92 -5.30
N ILE A 183 -11.75 -13.83 -5.31
CA ILE A 183 -10.65 -13.66 -4.35
C ILE A 183 -11.18 -13.58 -2.91
N ALA A 184 -12.28 -12.86 -2.68
CA ALA A 184 -12.91 -12.77 -1.35
C ALA A 184 -13.43 -14.14 -0.87
N SER A 185 -13.94 -14.97 -1.77
CA SER A 185 -14.39 -16.33 -1.46
C SER A 185 -13.22 -17.20 -0.99
N ILE A 186 -12.07 -17.13 -1.66
CA ILE A 186 -10.84 -17.83 -1.24
C ILE A 186 -10.32 -17.26 0.08
N ALA A 187 -10.33 -15.95 0.25
CA ALA A 187 -9.91 -15.32 1.50
C ALA A 187 -10.74 -15.81 2.68
N LYS A 188 -12.06 -15.89 2.54
CA LYS A 188 -12.97 -16.43 3.55
C LYS A 188 -12.72 -17.93 3.81
N LYS A 189 -12.52 -18.73 2.76
CA LYS A 189 -12.30 -20.18 2.86
C LYS A 189 -11.04 -20.54 3.65
N TYR A 190 -9.98 -19.75 3.50
CA TYR A 190 -8.66 -20.03 4.07
C TYR A 190 -8.20 -19.04 5.14
N ASN A 191 -9.09 -18.17 5.61
CA ASN A 191 -8.76 -17.10 6.56
C ASN A 191 -7.56 -16.25 6.10
N LEU A 192 -7.50 -15.98 4.78
CA LEU A 192 -6.50 -15.12 4.17
C LEU A 192 -6.79 -13.65 4.50
N ILE A 193 -5.79 -12.94 4.98
CA ILE A 193 -5.90 -11.48 5.15
C ILE A 193 -5.62 -10.79 3.81
N ILE A 194 -6.48 -9.85 3.42
CA ILE A 194 -6.28 -9.00 2.22
C ILE A 194 -5.99 -7.58 2.70
N LEU A 195 -4.92 -6.99 2.16
CA LEU A 195 -4.50 -5.61 2.39
C LEU A 195 -4.51 -4.83 1.09
#